data_b931e6b3f802b3196c01f3811cdea68c
#
_entry.id   b931e6b3f802b3196c01f3811cdea68c
#
_cell.length_a   1.000
_cell.length_b   1.000
_cell.length_c   1.000
_cell.angle_alpha   90.00
_cell.angle_beta   90.00
_cell.angle_gamma   90.00
#
_symmetry.space_group_name_H-M   'P 1'
#
loop_
_entity.id
_entity.type
_entity.pdbx_description
1 polymer ?
#
loop_
_entity_poly.entity_id
_entity_poly.type
_entity_poly.pdbx_seq_one_letter_code
_entity_poly.pdbx_strand_id
1 'polypeptide(L)'
;MGILDNDNARLSKAYKEHICFKELDEAKKFYECVSDRAFCFLPSGTKGFANYETYGFMSIYGTLDSIKELLLKGRINDAYVLVRKFYDDILAEIYLTVFLKDKFDIKKGLYVDEVQQWIESSYRIPSIKIILQTLKTSTYTKDLYPFFGWKTYLEYNRHVLDDCVHANRYSSMLFNCNTIYMNDKREKKLDGIVIILKQLMRIQVAFIFHLNPLYFMASDYMDYIEFGEQPPQGADSWIATYAQEAFDKYIKPDAKLAAFVKENCCLEIE
;
A
#
# COMPACT_ATOMS: atom_id res chain seq x y z
N MET A 1 -2.18 38.14 17.04
CA MET A 1 -1.37 37.11 16.38
C MET A 1 -1.45 35.86 17.26
N GLY A 2 -2.26 34.94 16.88
CA GLY A 2 -2.64 33.83 17.75
C GLY A 2 -1.48 32.83 17.93
N ILE A 3 -1.41 32.20 19.09
CA ILE A 3 -0.45 31.15 19.47
C ILE A 3 -0.52 29.96 18.49
N LEU A 4 -1.57 29.87 17.69
CA LEU A 4 -1.87 28.77 16.77
C LEU A 4 -1.18 28.86 15.39
N ASP A 5 -0.69 30.03 14.97
CA ASP A 5 -0.11 30.20 13.62
C ASP A 5 1.35 29.76 13.48
N ASN A 6 1.97 29.21 14.53
CA ASN A 6 3.41 28.92 14.55
C ASN A 6 3.78 27.50 14.99
N ASP A 7 2.85 26.51 14.85
CA ASP A 7 3.12 25.13 15.24
C ASP A 7 4.37 24.55 14.54
N ASN A 8 4.63 24.98 13.29
CA ASN A 8 5.77 24.51 12.51
C ASN A 8 7.10 25.21 12.84
N ALA A 9 7.08 26.41 13.42
CA ALA A 9 8.30 27.15 13.72
C ALA A 9 9.16 26.48 14.80
N ARG A 10 8.54 25.64 15.65
CA ARG A 10 9.21 24.94 16.75
C ARG A 10 9.79 23.57 16.35
N LEU A 11 9.45 23.05 15.16
CA LEU A 11 10.01 21.80 14.70
C LEU A 11 11.46 21.99 14.27
N SER A 12 12.34 21.09 14.70
CA SER A 12 13.76 21.15 14.37
C SER A 12 14.01 21.05 12.87
N LYS A 13 15.17 21.53 12.40
CA LYS A 13 15.59 21.34 11.01
C LYS A 13 15.71 19.83 10.69
N ALA A 14 16.31 19.05 11.59
CA ALA A 14 16.44 17.60 11.46
C ALA A 14 15.07 16.90 11.29
N TYR A 15 14.05 17.34 12.02
CA TYR A 15 12.69 16.84 11.84
C TYR A 15 12.14 17.16 10.44
N LYS A 16 12.25 18.43 10.00
CA LYS A 16 11.69 18.89 8.71
C LYS A 16 12.37 18.26 7.49
N GLU A 17 13.64 17.91 7.61
CA GLU A 17 14.48 17.28 6.57
C GLU A 17 14.54 15.76 6.72
N HIS A 18 13.73 15.16 7.61
CA HIS A 18 13.78 13.74 7.87
C HIS A 18 13.37 12.91 6.64
N ILE A 19 14.06 11.80 6.43
CA ILE A 19 13.84 10.89 5.28
C ILE A 19 12.38 10.43 5.15
N CYS A 20 11.61 10.41 6.23
CA CYS A 20 10.21 10.01 6.25
C CYS A 20 9.37 10.75 5.22
N PHE A 21 9.61 12.05 5.03
CA PHE A 21 8.86 12.86 4.08
C PHE A 21 9.12 12.42 2.63
N LYS A 22 10.38 12.12 2.30
CA LYS A 22 10.77 11.58 0.99
C LYS A 22 10.15 10.20 0.76
N GLU A 23 10.21 9.31 1.74
CA GLU A 23 9.63 7.97 1.66
C GLU A 23 8.10 8.01 1.44
N LEU A 24 7.41 8.96 2.07
CA LEU A 24 5.98 9.18 1.86
C LEU A 24 5.70 9.68 0.43
N ASP A 25 6.50 10.61 -0.11
CA ASP A 25 6.32 11.11 -1.48
C ASP A 25 6.55 10.02 -2.52
N GLU A 26 7.57 9.18 -2.34
CA GLU A 26 7.85 8.06 -3.24
C GLU A 26 6.72 7.01 -3.19
N ALA A 27 6.21 6.71 -1.99
CA ALA A 27 5.06 5.81 -1.85
C ALA A 27 3.78 6.39 -2.50
N LYS A 28 3.52 7.69 -2.34
CA LYS A 28 2.41 8.38 -3.01
C LYS A 28 2.52 8.27 -4.53
N LYS A 29 3.70 8.58 -5.09
CA LYS A 29 3.95 8.46 -6.54
C LYS A 29 3.69 7.03 -7.03
N PHE A 30 4.10 6.02 -6.27
CA PHE A 30 3.82 4.63 -6.60
C PHE A 30 2.31 4.36 -6.68
N TYR A 31 1.52 4.80 -5.68
CA TYR A 31 0.06 4.57 -5.68
C TYR A 31 -0.67 5.35 -6.78
N GLU A 32 -0.21 6.54 -7.12
CA GLU A 32 -0.71 7.31 -8.28
C GLU A 32 -0.52 6.51 -9.56
N CYS A 33 0.71 6.07 -9.86
CA CYS A 33 1.01 5.31 -11.07
C CYS A 33 0.24 3.99 -11.15
N VAL A 34 0.20 3.20 -10.07
CA VAL A 34 -0.51 1.90 -10.09
C VAL A 34 -2.03 2.06 -10.19
N SER A 35 -2.59 3.14 -9.62
CA SER A 35 -4.00 3.47 -9.77
C SER A 35 -4.35 3.78 -11.22
N ASP A 36 -3.56 4.63 -11.87
CA ASP A 36 -3.76 4.97 -13.28
C ASP A 36 -3.66 3.73 -14.18
N ARG A 37 -2.71 2.83 -13.88
CA ARG A 37 -2.60 1.57 -14.61
C ARG A 37 -3.79 0.64 -14.35
N ALA A 38 -4.23 0.48 -13.11
CA ALA A 38 -5.41 -0.33 -12.79
C ALA A 38 -6.67 0.17 -13.50
N PHE A 39 -6.81 1.49 -13.69
CA PHE A 39 -7.93 2.09 -14.42
C PHE A 39 -7.96 1.69 -15.91
N CYS A 40 -6.80 1.45 -16.53
CA CYS A 40 -6.71 1.05 -17.93
C CYS A 40 -7.23 -0.37 -18.20
N PHE A 41 -7.43 -1.19 -17.18
CA PHE A 41 -7.93 -2.56 -17.33
C PHE A 41 -9.42 -2.66 -17.04
N LEU A 42 -10.12 -3.47 -17.82
CA LEU A 42 -11.54 -3.74 -17.60
C LEU A 42 -11.76 -4.44 -16.25
N PRO A 43 -12.80 -4.04 -15.50
CA PRO A 43 -13.14 -4.70 -14.25
C PRO A 43 -13.56 -6.16 -14.51
N SER A 44 -13.07 -7.06 -13.66
CA SER A 44 -13.42 -8.47 -13.70
C SER A 44 -14.03 -8.90 -12.36
N GLY A 45 -15.12 -9.63 -12.41
CA GLY A 45 -15.79 -10.15 -11.23
C GLY A 45 -16.61 -9.13 -10.41
N THR A 46 -16.79 -7.91 -10.93
CA THR A 46 -17.61 -6.85 -10.32
C THR A 46 -18.42 -6.11 -11.37
N LYS A 47 -19.44 -5.34 -10.94
CA LYS A 47 -20.29 -4.50 -11.80
C LYS A 47 -19.75 -3.08 -11.96
N GLY A 48 -18.55 -2.78 -11.47
CA GLY A 48 -17.98 -1.45 -11.52
C GLY A 48 -17.67 -1.00 -12.95
N PHE A 49 -17.66 0.32 -13.17
CA PHE A 49 -17.19 0.93 -14.42
C PHE A 49 -15.65 0.80 -14.55
N ALA A 50 -14.94 0.86 -13.44
CA ALA A 50 -13.50 0.64 -13.35
C ALA A 50 -13.19 -0.41 -12.29
N ASN A 51 -11.98 -0.94 -12.30
CA ASN A 51 -11.51 -1.81 -11.25
C ASN A 51 -11.61 -1.11 -9.89
N TYR A 52 -12.16 -1.78 -8.89
CA TYR A 52 -12.26 -1.23 -7.53
C TYR A 52 -10.88 -0.87 -6.95
N GLU A 53 -9.84 -1.59 -7.37
CA GLU A 53 -8.44 -1.36 -6.99
C GLU A 53 -7.96 0.04 -7.37
N THR A 54 -8.44 0.60 -8.49
CA THR A 54 -8.19 2.00 -8.87
C THR A 54 -8.53 2.95 -7.74
N TYR A 55 -9.74 2.84 -7.21
CA TYR A 55 -10.21 3.68 -6.11
C TYR A 55 -9.53 3.32 -4.78
N GLY A 56 -9.21 2.03 -4.56
CA GLY A 56 -8.46 1.55 -3.41
C GLY A 56 -7.07 2.20 -3.35
N PHE A 57 -6.31 2.17 -4.45
CA PHE A 57 -4.99 2.79 -4.54
C PHE A 57 -5.05 4.31 -4.38
N MET A 58 -6.04 4.99 -4.98
CA MET A 58 -6.22 6.44 -4.78
C MET A 58 -6.62 6.78 -3.34
N SER A 59 -7.39 5.93 -2.67
CA SER A 59 -7.70 6.12 -1.25
C SER A 59 -6.44 6.00 -0.38
N ILE A 60 -5.56 5.05 -0.69
CA ILE A 60 -4.27 4.90 -0.02
C ILE A 60 -3.37 6.11 -0.29
N TYR A 61 -3.30 6.59 -1.53
CA TYR A 61 -2.60 7.83 -1.88
C TYR A 61 -3.05 9.00 -0.99
N GLY A 62 -4.36 9.23 -0.89
CA GLY A 62 -4.92 10.29 -0.04
C GLY A 62 -4.62 10.11 1.45
N THR A 63 -4.56 8.85 1.92
CA THR A 63 -4.16 8.54 3.31
C THR A 63 -2.69 8.90 3.55
N LEU A 64 -1.79 8.56 2.63
CA LEU A 64 -0.36 8.90 2.72
C LEU A 64 -0.13 10.41 2.66
N ASP A 65 -0.90 11.12 1.82
CA ASP A 65 -0.87 12.59 1.76
C ASP A 65 -1.29 13.21 3.10
N SER A 66 -2.38 12.72 3.67
CA SER A 66 -2.85 13.16 4.98
C SER A 66 -1.85 12.86 6.11
N ILE A 67 -1.16 11.71 6.07
CA ILE A 67 -0.06 11.40 7.01
C ILE A 67 1.03 12.47 6.90
N LYS A 68 1.46 12.80 5.69
CA LYS A 68 2.50 13.80 5.45
C LYS A 68 2.09 15.17 6.00
N GLU A 69 0.86 15.61 5.72
CA GLU A 69 0.32 16.89 6.20
C GLU A 69 0.28 16.97 7.74
N LEU A 70 -0.13 15.91 8.40
CA LEU A 70 -0.13 15.84 9.86
C LEU A 70 1.28 15.91 10.42
N LEU A 71 2.24 15.22 9.80
CA LEU A 71 3.64 15.26 10.21
C LEU A 71 4.25 16.65 10.00
N LEU A 72 3.95 17.32 8.89
CA LEU A 72 4.40 18.71 8.65
C LEU A 72 3.89 19.69 9.74
N LYS A 73 2.73 19.39 10.34
CA LYS A 73 2.17 20.11 11.49
C LYS A 73 2.68 19.60 12.85
N GLY A 74 3.53 18.54 12.85
CA GLY A 74 4.02 17.91 14.07
C GLY A 74 2.98 17.10 14.83
N ARG A 75 1.87 16.72 14.20
CA ARG A 75 0.77 15.91 14.76
C ARG A 75 1.10 14.41 14.62
N ILE A 76 2.14 13.97 15.30
CA ILE A 76 2.71 12.63 15.09
C ILE A 76 1.76 11.53 15.54
N ASN A 77 1.04 11.70 16.66
CA ASN A 77 0.10 10.67 17.11
C ASN A 77 -1.04 10.47 16.11
N ASP A 78 -1.60 11.55 15.56
CA ASP A 78 -2.66 11.47 14.56
C ASP A 78 -2.13 10.86 13.24
N ALA A 79 -0.88 11.16 12.88
CA ALA A 79 -0.23 10.50 11.74
C ALA A 79 -0.13 8.97 11.95
N TYR A 80 0.21 8.50 13.17
CA TYR A 80 0.22 7.06 13.50
C TYR A 80 -1.16 6.42 13.40
N VAL A 81 -2.24 7.13 13.73
CA VAL A 81 -3.62 6.66 13.52
C VAL A 81 -3.87 6.43 12.02
N LEU A 82 -3.43 7.34 11.16
CA LEU A 82 -3.56 7.16 9.71
C LEU A 82 -2.60 6.08 9.16
N VAL A 83 -1.41 5.88 9.74
CA VAL A 83 -0.55 4.73 9.41
C VAL A 83 -1.27 3.42 9.76
N ARG A 84 -2.08 3.40 10.83
CA ARG A 84 -2.93 2.24 11.15
C ARG A 84 -4.01 1.99 10.09
N LYS A 85 -4.64 3.08 9.59
CA LYS A 85 -5.57 2.98 8.47
C LYS A 85 -4.87 2.45 7.21
N PHE A 86 -3.70 2.99 6.86
CA PHE A 86 -2.89 2.53 5.73
C PHE A 86 -2.58 1.01 5.82
N TYR A 87 -2.23 0.53 7.03
CA TYR A 87 -2.04 -0.89 7.28
C TYR A 87 -3.29 -1.72 6.97
N ASP A 88 -4.46 -1.28 7.41
CA ASP A 88 -5.72 -1.98 7.18
C ASP A 88 -6.14 -1.93 5.71
N ASP A 89 -5.96 -0.79 5.04
CA ASP A 89 -6.31 -0.60 3.64
C ASP A 89 -5.51 -1.57 2.74
N ILE A 90 -4.20 -1.73 2.97
CA ILE A 90 -3.35 -2.69 2.23
C ILE A 90 -3.85 -4.12 2.40
N LEU A 91 -4.10 -4.54 3.64
CA LEU A 91 -4.56 -5.91 3.89
C LEU A 91 -5.96 -6.17 3.34
N ALA A 92 -6.85 -5.19 3.40
CA ALA A 92 -8.18 -5.28 2.83
C ALA A 92 -8.13 -5.42 1.31
N GLU A 93 -7.31 -4.63 0.65
CA GLU A 93 -7.14 -4.64 -0.79
C GLU A 93 -6.55 -5.97 -1.28
N ILE A 94 -5.47 -6.45 -0.67
CA ILE A 94 -4.90 -7.77 -0.99
C ILE A 94 -5.93 -8.89 -0.75
N TYR A 95 -6.66 -8.84 0.36
CA TYR A 95 -7.69 -9.82 0.67
C TYR A 95 -8.78 -9.87 -0.40
N LEU A 96 -9.28 -8.70 -0.80
CA LEU A 96 -10.34 -8.61 -1.82
C LEU A 96 -9.87 -9.17 -3.16
N THR A 97 -8.65 -8.84 -3.59
CA THR A 97 -8.05 -9.37 -4.82
C THR A 97 -7.92 -10.89 -4.76
N VAL A 98 -7.42 -11.45 -3.66
CA VAL A 98 -7.30 -12.90 -3.48
C VAL A 98 -8.68 -13.54 -3.43
N PHE A 99 -9.62 -12.98 -2.68
CA PHE A 99 -10.97 -13.49 -2.55
C PHE A 99 -11.69 -13.48 -3.91
N LEU A 100 -11.53 -12.42 -4.67
CA LEU A 100 -12.07 -12.32 -6.03
C LEU A 100 -11.51 -13.44 -6.92
N LYS A 101 -10.20 -13.65 -6.94
CA LYS A 101 -9.55 -14.70 -7.74
C LYS A 101 -9.97 -16.11 -7.31
N ASP A 102 -10.08 -16.37 -6.00
CA ASP A 102 -10.51 -17.67 -5.47
C ASP A 102 -11.96 -18.00 -5.79
N LYS A 103 -12.84 -17.00 -5.91
CA LYS A 103 -14.29 -17.18 -6.08
C LYS A 103 -14.78 -16.96 -7.50
N PHE A 104 -14.05 -16.20 -8.31
CA PHE A 104 -14.48 -15.90 -9.68
C PHE A 104 -14.52 -17.17 -10.53
N ASP A 105 -15.69 -17.46 -11.08
CA ASP A 105 -15.93 -18.57 -11.99
C ASP A 105 -16.95 -18.12 -13.04
N ILE A 106 -16.49 -17.89 -14.25
CA ILE A 106 -17.31 -17.43 -15.38
C ILE A 106 -18.51 -18.34 -15.67
N LYS A 107 -18.43 -19.62 -15.29
CA LYS A 107 -19.53 -20.57 -15.47
C LYS A 107 -20.63 -20.41 -14.43
N LYS A 108 -20.31 -19.79 -13.27
CA LYS A 108 -21.26 -19.51 -12.18
C LYS A 108 -21.84 -18.12 -12.25
N GLY A 109 -21.17 -17.20 -12.94
CA GLY A 109 -21.59 -15.82 -13.12
C GLY A 109 -20.42 -14.91 -13.40
N LEU A 110 -20.74 -13.69 -13.81
CA LEU A 110 -19.74 -12.65 -14.14
C LEU A 110 -19.25 -11.90 -12.90
N TYR A 111 -19.88 -12.13 -11.75
CA TYR A 111 -19.62 -11.33 -10.52
C TYR A 111 -19.41 -12.25 -9.32
N VAL A 112 -18.61 -11.75 -8.37
CA VAL A 112 -18.46 -12.34 -7.02
C VAL A 112 -19.29 -11.50 -6.07
N ASP A 113 -20.40 -12.07 -5.58
CA ASP A 113 -21.43 -11.34 -4.84
C ASP A 113 -20.90 -10.63 -3.60
N GLU A 114 -20.01 -11.25 -2.83
CA GLU A 114 -19.48 -10.65 -1.61
C GLU A 114 -18.58 -9.44 -1.91
N VAL A 115 -17.82 -9.47 -3.01
CA VAL A 115 -17.00 -8.32 -3.44
C VAL A 115 -17.91 -7.21 -3.94
N GLN A 116 -18.96 -7.54 -4.71
CA GLN A 116 -19.96 -6.58 -5.16
C GLN A 116 -20.70 -5.94 -3.98
N GLN A 117 -21.12 -6.72 -3.00
CA GLN A 117 -21.75 -6.21 -1.78
C GLN A 117 -20.84 -5.31 -0.96
N TRP A 118 -19.54 -5.59 -0.95
CA TRP A 118 -18.57 -4.70 -0.32
C TRP A 118 -18.49 -3.35 -1.06
N ILE A 119 -18.42 -3.36 -2.38
CA ILE A 119 -18.47 -2.14 -3.21
C ILE A 119 -19.75 -1.34 -2.92
N GLU A 120 -20.87 -2.01 -2.74
CA GLU A 120 -22.19 -1.44 -2.41
C GLU A 120 -22.34 -1.10 -0.91
N SER A 121 -21.25 -1.23 -0.11
CA SER A 121 -21.22 -0.93 1.33
C SER A 121 -22.18 -1.77 2.18
N SER A 122 -22.60 -2.93 1.69
CA SER A 122 -23.49 -3.88 2.39
C SER A 122 -22.77 -5.06 3.02
N TYR A 123 -21.49 -5.27 2.70
CA TYR A 123 -20.62 -6.30 3.28
C TYR A 123 -19.43 -5.66 3.97
N ARG A 124 -18.97 -6.25 5.07
CA ARG A 124 -17.81 -5.79 5.83
C ARG A 124 -16.60 -6.69 5.62
N ILE A 125 -15.44 -6.07 5.44
CA ILE A 125 -14.16 -6.79 5.44
C ILE A 125 -14.02 -7.59 6.76
N PRO A 126 -13.62 -8.86 6.70
CA PRO A 126 -13.46 -9.68 7.89
C PRO A 126 -12.30 -9.21 8.77
N SER A 127 -12.20 -9.80 9.98
CA SER A 127 -11.11 -9.49 10.89
C SER A 127 -9.75 -9.88 10.27
N ILE A 128 -8.69 -9.20 10.67
CA ILE A 128 -7.31 -9.48 10.23
C ILE A 128 -6.93 -10.96 10.39
N LYS A 129 -7.40 -11.63 11.44
CA LYS A 129 -7.15 -13.06 11.64
C LYS A 129 -7.69 -13.90 10.47
N ILE A 130 -8.88 -13.57 9.99
CA ILE A 130 -9.50 -14.24 8.83
C ILE A 130 -8.75 -13.88 7.56
N ILE A 131 -8.41 -12.60 7.35
CA ILE A 131 -7.62 -12.13 6.22
C ILE A 131 -6.31 -12.93 6.13
N LEU A 132 -5.50 -12.94 7.18
CA LEU A 132 -4.23 -13.65 7.21
C LEU A 132 -4.39 -15.17 7.01
N GLN A 133 -5.47 -15.78 7.53
CA GLN A 133 -5.77 -17.18 7.28
C GLN A 133 -6.08 -17.43 5.80
N THR A 134 -6.86 -16.57 5.15
CA THR A 134 -7.15 -16.63 3.72
C THR A 134 -5.86 -16.53 2.90
N LEU A 135 -5.02 -15.53 3.16
CA LEU A 135 -3.73 -15.37 2.46
C LEU A 135 -2.80 -16.57 2.63
N LYS A 136 -2.84 -17.22 3.79
CA LYS A 136 -2.03 -18.41 4.08
C LYS A 136 -2.51 -19.66 3.33
N THR A 137 -3.80 -19.78 3.05
CA THR A 137 -4.40 -21.01 2.52
C THR A 137 -4.82 -20.93 1.07
N SER A 138 -4.98 -19.71 0.51
CA SER A 138 -5.30 -19.52 -0.90
C SER A 138 -4.21 -20.10 -1.80
N THR A 139 -4.63 -20.76 -2.87
CA THR A 139 -3.73 -21.29 -3.90
C THR A 139 -2.93 -20.21 -4.59
N TYR A 140 -3.45 -18.99 -4.61
CA TYR A 140 -2.79 -17.82 -5.22
C TYR A 140 -1.68 -17.22 -4.36
N THR A 141 -1.69 -17.41 -3.02
CA THR A 141 -0.80 -16.65 -2.14
C THR A 141 -0.04 -17.48 -1.12
N LYS A 142 -0.37 -18.77 -0.96
CA LYS A 142 0.26 -19.67 0.04
C LYS A 142 1.79 -19.74 -0.09
N ASP A 143 2.32 -19.65 -1.31
CA ASP A 143 3.76 -19.73 -1.58
C ASP A 143 4.48 -18.38 -1.39
N LEU A 144 3.77 -17.25 -1.55
CA LEU A 144 4.26 -15.92 -1.25
C LEU A 144 4.17 -15.56 0.24
N TYR A 145 3.14 -16.09 0.94
CA TYR A 145 2.84 -15.78 2.33
C TYR A 145 4.04 -15.94 3.29
N PRO A 146 4.90 -16.98 3.19
CA PRO A 146 6.00 -17.19 4.14
C PRO A 146 7.10 -16.12 4.12
N PHE A 147 7.20 -15.32 3.05
CA PHE A 147 8.24 -14.27 2.94
C PHE A 147 8.02 -13.08 3.89
N PHE A 148 6.83 -12.96 4.48
CA PHE A 148 6.49 -11.85 5.36
C PHE A 148 6.34 -12.32 6.81
N GLY A 149 6.98 -11.66 7.72
CA GLY A 149 6.95 -11.99 9.14
C GLY A 149 5.65 -11.56 9.82
N TRP A 150 4.49 -12.13 9.40
CA TRP A 150 3.15 -11.75 9.84
C TRP A 150 2.97 -11.70 11.35
N LYS A 151 3.49 -12.69 12.07
CA LYS A 151 3.39 -12.76 13.52
C LYS A 151 4.44 -11.92 14.25
N THR A 152 5.63 -11.77 13.67
CA THR A 152 6.77 -11.15 14.36
C THR A 152 6.80 -9.63 14.17
N TYR A 153 6.59 -9.16 12.94
CA TYR A 153 6.73 -7.73 12.62
C TYR A 153 5.40 -7.04 12.44
N LEU A 154 4.48 -7.64 11.70
CA LEU A 154 3.22 -6.99 11.38
C LEU A 154 2.27 -6.95 12.57
N GLU A 155 2.17 -8.01 13.34
CA GLU A 155 1.37 -8.04 14.56
C GLU A 155 1.95 -7.08 15.62
N TYR A 156 3.28 -7.04 15.78
CA TYR A 156 3.94 -6.08 16.66
C TYR A 156 3.66 -4.62 16.24
N ASN A 157 3.85 -4.30 14.94
CA ASN A 157 3.59 -2.96 14.42
C ASN A 157 2.13 -2.57 14.63
N ARG A 158 1.21 -3.50 14.40
CA ARG A 158 -0.20 -3.27 14.64
C ARG A 158 -0.50 -2.89 16.09
N HIS A 159 0.06 -3.59 17.07
CA HIS A 159 -0.10 -3.25 18.48
C HIS A 159 0.41 -1.84 18.80
N VAL A 160 1.55 -1.45 18.22
CA VAL A 160 2.08 -0.08 18.40
C VAL A 160 1.11 0.96 17.82
N LEU A 161 0.51 0.67 16.68
CA LEU A 161 -0.46 1.54 16.01
C LEU A 161 -1.80 1.57 16.78
N ASP A 162 -2.28 0.43 17.28
CA ASP A 162 -3.49 0.33 18.08
C ASP A 162 -3.39 1.16 19.38
N ASP A 163 -2.21 1.24 20.01
CA ASP A 163 -1.96 2.11 21.18
C ASP A 163 -2.22 3.61 20.85
N CYS A 164 -1.97 4.04 19.62
CA CYS A 164 -2.25 5.42 19.18
C CYS A 164 -3.74 5.63 18.89
N VAL A 165 -4.39 4.65 18.26
CA VAL A 165 -5.83 4.71 17.93
C VAL A 165 -6.70 4.76 19.17
N HIS A 166 -6.38 3.92 20.17
CA HIS A 166 -7.19 3.75 21.38
C HIS A 166 -6.75 4.60 22.57
N ALA A 167 -5.81 5.54 22.33
CA ALA A 167 -5.25 6.42 23.36
C ALA A 167 -4.75 5.65 24.63
N ASN A 168 -4.23 4.44 24.43
CA ASN A 168 -3.79 3.56 25.51
C ASN A 168 -2.59 4.12 26.29
N ARG A 169 -1.85 5.09 25.71
CA ARG A 169 -0.64 5.64 26.33
C ARG A 169 -0.70 7.17 26.36
N TYR A 170 -0.68 7.75 27.53
CA TYR A 170 -0.58 9.19 27.74
C TYR A 170 0.60 9.81 26.97
N SER A 171 1.77 9.11 26.94
CA SER A 171 2.94 9.58 26.20
C SER A 171 2.70 9.77 24.71
N SER A 172 1.78 9.02 24.08
CA SER A 172 1.45 9.18 22.66
C SER A 172 0.72 10.50 22.40
N MET A 173 -0.14 10.95 23.32
CA MET A 173 -0.86 12.22 23.22
C MET A 173 0.11 13.42 23.19
N LEU A 174 1.24 13.33 23.90
CA LEU A 174 2.23 14.39 23.96
C LEU A 174 2.88 14.68 22.60
N PHE A 175 2.88 13.71 21.67
CA PHE A 175 3.40 13.90 20.33
C PHE A 175 2.49 14.73 19.40
N ASN A 176 1.29 15.09 19.84
CA ASN A 176 0.43 16.07 19.17
C ASN A 176 0.55 17.47 19.75
N CYS A 177 1.31 17.66 20.83
CA CYS A 177 1.43 18.92 21.52
C CYS A 177 2.74 19.64 21.19
N ASN A 178 2.72 20.56 20.21
CA ASN A 178 3.90 21.33 19.80
C ASN A 178 4.05 22.63 20.56
N THR A 179 2.99 23.12 21.20
CA THR A 179 2.92 24.44 21.82
C THR A 179 3.38 24.40 23.28
N ILE A 180 2.92 23.39 24.01
CA ILE A 180 3.15 23.28 25.47
C ILE A 180 4.34 22.35 25.75
N TYR A 181 4.44 21.24 25.01
CA TYR A 181 5.45 20.23 25.23
C TYR A 181 6.19 19.85 23.95
N MET A 182 7.50 20.08 23.95
CA MET A 182 8.39 19.63 22.86
C MET A 182 9.12 18.37 23.30
N ASN A 183 8.87 17.28 22.58
CA ASN A 183 9.51 16.00 22.83
C ASN A 183 10.75 15.82 21.92
N ASP A 184 11.89 15.57 22.52
CA ASP A 184 13.19 15.33 21.84
C ASP A 184 13.25 13.99 21.06
N LYS A 185 12.23 13.14 21.23
CA LYS A 185 12.14 11.83 20.54
C LYS A 185 11.31 11.87 19.26
N ARG A 186 11.02 13.04 18.73
CA ARG A 186 10.16 13.21 17.53
C ARG A 186 10.75 12.55 16.30
N GLU A 187 12.03 12.72 16.04
CA GLU A 187 12.72 12.10 14.91
C GLU A 187 12.65 10.56 14.98
N LYS A 188 12.83 9.97 16.18
CA LYS A 188 12.68 8.51 16.39
C LYS A 188 11.27 8.00 16.09
N LYS A 189 10.25 8.84 16.23
CA LYS A 189 8.89 8.48 15.82
C LYS A 189 8.76 8.47 14.29
N LEU A 190 9.43 9.39 13.59
CA LEU A 190 9.49 9.35 12.13
C LEU A 190 10.21 8.10 11.62
N ASP A 191 11.31 7.68 12.27
CA ASP A 191 11.98 6.40 11.96
C ASP A 191 11.01 5.22 12.05
N GLY A 192 10.18 5.19 13.08
CA GLY A 192 9.14 4.17 13.25
C GLY A 192 8.14 4.13 12.09
N ILE A 193 7.71 5.29 11.59
CA ILE A 193 6.84 5.38 10.42
C ILE A 193 7.55 4.85 9.17
N VAL A 194 8.82 5.22 8.95
CA VAL A 194 9.61 4.74 7.80
C VAL A 194 9.71 3.21 7.79
N ILE A 195 9.98 2.59 8.95
CA ILE A 195 10.07 1.13 9.07
C ILE A 195 8.74 0.48 8.68
N ILE A 196 7.63 0.96 9.24
CA ILE A 196 6.29 0.41 8.97
C ILE A 196 5.93 0.61 7.50
N LEU A 197 6.14 1.82 6.96
CA LEU A 197 5.86 2.15 5.57
C LEU A 197 6.60 1.22 4.61
N LYS A 198 7.91 1.02 4.80
CA LYS A 198 8.72 0.13 3.94
C LYS A 198 8.25 -1.32 4.00
N GLN A 199 7.85 -1.80 5.16
CA GLN A 199 7.33 -3.17 5.30
C GLN A 199 5.99 -3.34 4.58
N LEU A 200 5.08 -2.38 4.72
CA LEU A 200 3.78 -2.41 4.06
C LEU A 200 3.92 -2.28 2.53
N MET A 201 4.77 -1.38 2.07
CA MET A 201 5.09 -1.24 0.64
C MET A 201 5.69 -2.52 0.07
N ARG A 202 6.62 -3.17 0.79
CA ARG A 202 7.18 -4.46 0.37
C ARG A 202 6.10 -5.52 0.17
N ILE A 203 5.14 -5.60 1.08
CA ILE A 203 4.01 -6.53 0.97
C ILE A 203 3.18 -6.17 -0.25
N GLN A 204 2.70 -4.93 -0.35
CA GLN A 204 1.84 -4.49 -1.44
C GLN A 204 2.48 -4.72 -2.81
N VAL A 205 3.74 -4.28 -3.00
CA VAL A 205 4.46 -4.44 -4.25
C VAL A 205 4.61 -5.92 -4.64
N ALA A 206 5.01 -6.79 -3.69
CA ALA A 206 5.14 -8.22 -3.95
C ALA A 206 3.80 -8.87 -4.34
N PHE A 207 2.71 -8.51 -3.66
CA PHE A 207 1.38 -9.04 -3.98
C PHE A 207 0.88 -8.54 -5.35
N ILE A 208 1.14 -7.29 -5.73
CA ILE A 208 0.76 -6.79 -7.08
C ILE A 208 1.54 -7.55 -8.16
N PHE A 209 2.87 -7.72 -8.02
CA PHE A 209 3.67 -8.53 -8.96
C PHE A 209 3.13 -9.93 -9.12
N HIS A 210 2.64 -10.52 -8.04
CA HIS A 210 2.18 -11.91 -8.05
C HIS A 210 0.73 -12.09 -8.50
N LEU A 211 -0.15 -11.16 -8.11
CA LEU A 211 -1.60 -11.28 -8.39
C LEU A 211 -2.02 -10.53 -9.65
N ASN A 212 -1.50 -9.34 -9.88
CA ASN A 212 -1.90 -8.45 -10.97
C ASN A 212 -0.66 -7.84 -11.66
N PRO A 213 0.27 -8.66 -12.19
CA PRO A 213 1.50 -8.16 -12.80
C PRO A 213 1.25 -7.18 -13.96
N LEU A 214 0.13 -7.29 -14.64
CA LEU A 214 -0.21 -6.40 -15.76
C LEU A 214 -0.33 -4.93 -15.36
N TYR A 215 -0.60 -4.63 -14.07
CA TYR A 215 -0.55 -3.24 -13.59
C TYR A 215 0.87 -2.66 -13.66
N PHE A 216 1.87 -3.51 -13.71
CA PHE A 216 3.29 -3.14 -13.80
C PHE A 216 3.88 -3.23 -15.22
N MET A 217 3.06 -3.60 -16.21
CA MET A 217 3.47 -3.62 -17.61
C MET A 217 3.68 -2.20 -18.14
N ALA A 218 4.70 -1.98 -18.99
CA ALA A 218 4.93 -0.72 -19.68
C ALA A 218 3.74 -0.35 -20.59
N SER A 219 3.52 0.96 -20.80
CA SER A 219 2.45 1.42 -21.70
C SER A 219 2.75 1.18 -23.18
N ASP A 220 4.02 1.11 -23.53
CA ASP A 220 4.49 1.02 -24.90
C ASP A 220 3.76 -0.02 -25.74
N TYR A 221 3.51 -1.22 -25.18
CA TYR A 221 2.76 -2.27 -25.88
C TYR A 221 1.36 -1.81 -26.29
N MET A 222 0.63 -1.15 -25.40
CA MET A 222 -0.72 -0.64 -25.69
C MET A 222 -0.68 0.54 -26.64
N ASP A 223 0.33 1.42 -26.52
CA ASP A 223 0.51 2.56 -27.40
C ASP A 223 0.70 2.10 -28.86
N TYR A 224 1.53 1.06 -29.11
CA TYR A 224 1.67 0.47 -30.45
C TYR A 224 0.33 -0.02 -31.00
N ILE A 225 -0.46 -0.72 -30.19
CA ILE A 225 -1.78 -1.25 -30.61
C ILE A 225 -2.76 -0.10 -30.91
N GLU A 226 -2.79 0.93 -30.07
CA GLU A 226 -3.68 2.09 -30.25
C GLU A 226 -3.36 2.88 -31.51
N PHE A 227 -2.09 2.98 -31.87
CA PHE A 227 -1.65 3.61 -33.14
C PHE A 227 -1.78 2.69 -34.35
N GLY A 228 -2.24 1.46 -34.18
CA GLY A 228 -2.35 0.47 -35.28
C GLY A 228 -1.01 -0.05 -35.75
N GLU A 229 0.04 0.08 -34.96
CA GLU A 229 1.38 -0.40 -35.21
C GLU A 229 1.60 -1.80 -34.61
N GLN A 230 2.56 -2.54 -35.17
CA GLN A 230 2.91 -3.85 -34.63
C GLN A 230 3.92 -3.68 -33.48
N PRO A 231 3.59 -4.12 -32.25
CA PRO A 231 4.52 -4.03 -31.13
C PRO A 231 5.81 -4.81 -31.42
N PRO A 232 6.97 -4.36 -30.91
CA PRO A 232 8.20 -5.13 -30.92
C PRO A 232 8.02 -6.49 -30.24
N GLN A 233 8.80 -7.48 -30.65
CA GLN A 233 8.79 -8.79 -30.01
C GLN A 233 9.20 -8.65 -28.53
N GLY A 234 8.39 -9.21 -27.62
CA GLY A 234 8.61 -9.14 -26.18
C GLY A 234 8.06 -7.88 -25.49
N ALA A 235 7.48 -6.93 -26.24
CA ALA A 235 6.92 -5.71 -25.64
C ALA A 235 5.80 -5.97 -24.62
N ASP A 236 5.14 -7.11 -24.71
CA ASP A 236 4.11 -7.58 -23.78
C ASP A 236 4.66 -8.03 -22.41
N SER A 237 5.99 -8.18 -22.29
CA SER A 237 6.69 -8.48 -21.05
C SER A 237 7.45 -7.29 -20.44
N TRP A 238 7.48 -6.13 -21.10
CA TRP A 238 8.22 -4.98 -20.60
C TRP A 238 7.60 -4.41 -19.33
N ILE A 239 8.48 -4.11 -18.36
CA ILE A 239 8.09 -3.55 -17.06
C ILE A 239 8.08 -2.01 -17.11
N ALA A 240 7.09 -1.39 -16.49
CA ALA A 240 7.04 0.06 -16.32
C ALA A 240 8.13 0.54 -15.35
N THR A 241 8.71 1.72 -15.62
CA THR A 241 9.80 2.30 -14.83
C THR A 241 9.47 2.39 -13.34
N TYR A 242 8.27 2.85 -12.98
CA TYR A 242 7.87 2.96 -11.58
C TYR A 242 7.78 1.59 -10.87
N ALA A 243 7.45 0.54 -11.61
CA ALA A 243 7.37 -0.82 -11.08
C ALA A 243 8.77 -1.41 -10.87
N GLN A 244 9.71 -1.17 -11.79
CA GLN A 244 11.11 -1.53 -11.62
C GLN A 244 11.74 -0.78 -10.43
N GLU A 245 11.48 0.53 -10.29
CA GLU A 245 11.91 1.32 -9.13
C GLU A 245 11.37 0.74 -7.81
N ALA A 246 10.10 0.32 -7.81
CA ALA A 246 9.48 -0.31 -6.64
C ALA A 246 10.07 -1.69 -6.34
N PHE A 247 10.35 -2.51 -7.36
CA PHE A 247 11.04 -3.78 -7.20
C PHE A 247 12.43 -3.59 -6.60
N ASP A 248 13.24 -2.71 -7.16
CA ASP A 248 14.60 -2.44 -6.70
C ASP A 248 14.63 -1.96 -5.24
N LYS A 249 13.67 -1.12 -4.87
CA LYS A 249 13.59 -0.54 -3.53
C LYS A 249 13.06 -1.50 -2.48
N TYR A 250 11.99 -2.24 -2.77
CA TYR A 250 11.22 -2.99 -1.77
C TYR A 250 11.41 -4.51 -1.84
N ILE A 251 11.75 -5.07 -2.99
CA ILE A 251 11.83 -6.51 -3.22
C ILE A 251 13.28 -6.99 -3.32
N LYS A 252 14.08 -6.37 -4.17
CA LYS A 252 15.49 -6.73 -4.47
C LYS A 252 16.40 -6.85 -3.23
N PRO A 253 16.21 -6.08 -2.13
CA PRO A 253 17.01 -6.26 -0.91
C PRO A 253 16.85 -7.63 -0.23
N ASP A 254 15.75 -8.36 -0.49
CA ASP A 254 15.58 -9.74 -0.07
C ASP A 254 15.78 -10.67 -1.27
N ALA A 255 16.96 -11.26 -1.39
CA ALA A 255 17.32 -12.08 -2.54
C ALA A 255 16.36 -13.29 -2.77
N LYS A 256 15.78 -13.85 -1.70
CA LYS A 256 14.83 -14.97 -1.82
C LYS A 256 13.49 -14.50 -2.37
N LEU A 257 12.98 -13.38 -1.86
CA LEU A 257 11.75 -12.79 -2.36
C LEU A 257 11.92 -12.31 -3.80
N ALA A 258 13.06 -11.70 -4.12
CA ALA A 258 13.38 -11.24 -5.47
C ALA A 258 13.39 -12.40 -6.48
N ALA A 259 14.05 -13.52 -6.15
CA ALA A 259 14.04 -14.71 -6.97
C ALA A 259 12.61 -15.25 -7.16
N PHE A 260 11.85 -15.37 -6.07
CA PHE A 260 10.45 -15.83 -6.15
C PHE A 260 9.59 -14.94 -7.06
N VAL A 261 9.70 -13.61 -6.91
CA VAL A 261 8.93 -12.66 -7.74
C VAL A 261 9.32 -12.79 -9.22
N LYS A 262 10.63 -12.84 -9.54
CA LYS A 262 11.10 -13.00 -10.93
C LYS A 262 10.65 -14.33 -11.56
N GLU A 263 10.66 -15.42 -10.81
CA GLU A 263 10.24 -16.75 -11.30
C GLU A 263 8.71 -16.85 -11.52
N ASN A 264 7.91 -16.06 -10.81
CA ASN A 264 6.45 -16.14 -10.84
C ASN A 264 5.76 -14.93 -11.50
N CYS A 265 6.53 -14.01 -12.09
CA CYS A 265 6.02 -12.86 -12.81
C CYS A 265 6.22 -13.04 -14.32
N CYS A 266 5.24 -12.60 -15.12
CA CYS A 266 5.34 -12.63 -16.57
C CYS A 266 6.14 -11.46 -17.18
N LEU A 267 6.60 -10.51 -16.35
CA LEU A 267 7.33 -9.33 -16.79
C LEU A 267 8.84 -9.53 -16.70
N GLU A 268 9.59 -8.88 -17.57
CA GLU A 268 11.05 -8.85 -17.58
C GLU A 268 11.55 -7.85 -16.51
N ILE A 269 11.84 -8.38 -15.32
CA ILE A 269 12.35 -7.61 -14.18
C ILE A 269 13.89 -7.66 -14.18
N GLU A 270 14.55 -6.49 -14.16
CA GLU A 270 16.02 -6.36 -14.13
C GLU A 270 16.66 -6.66 -12.75
#